data_981df9ebe9f9fa3f7a9b242a662b5615
#
_entry.id   981df9ebe9f9fa3f7a9b242a662b5615
#
_cell.length_a   1.000
_cell.length_b   1.000
_cell.length_c   1.000
_cell.angle_alpha   90.00
_cell.angle_beta   90.00
_cell.angle_gamma   90.00
#
_symmetry.space_group_name_H-M   'P 1'
#
loop_
_entity.id
_entity.type
_entity.pdbx_description
1 polymer ?
#
loop_
_entity_poly.entity_id
_entity_poly.type
_entity_poly.pdbx_seq_one_letter_code
_entity_poly.pdbx_strand_id
1 'polypeptide(L)'
;MQEAYSILNYFIMESNASDRLPTPYRQIRASYDEDTITVYQAYSSTIAIPAVKQQKLNASPDFRLSRMTWVKPSWSWMMYRSGYSYKDARQAHILAIKMKHEHFKHLLSLAVLTHGISMVTPTLERKGKNANVRVQWDPERTPASGMLPYRSIQIGIPAALTEQWVEKWVVGIEDVTERAKALKATLDENSDLTIGELIERRLIPEERVYELSEDLRMVLHMNDKS
;
A
#
# COMPACT_ATOMS: atom_id res chain seq x y z
N MET A 1 -2.44 29.86 5.67
CA MET A 1 -2.74 29.99 4.22
C MET A 1 -2.68 28.67 3.46
N GLN A 2 -1.82 27.74 3.84
CA GLN A 2 -1.66 26.43 3.16
C GLN A 2 -2.80 25.44 3.47
N GLU A 3 -3.38 25.48 4.68
CA GLU A 3 -4.54 24.66 5.06
C GLU A 3 -5.82 25.05 4.30
N ALA A 4 -6.02 26.33 4.02
CA ALA A 4 -7.19 26.81 3.27
C ALA A 4 -7.16 26.35 1.79
N TYR A 5 -5.99 26.15 1.21
CA TYR A 5 -5.85 25.63 -0.16
C TYR A 5 -6.13 24.13 -0.26
N SER A 6 -5.82 23.36 0.78
CA SER A 6 -6.12 21.92 0.85
C SER A 6 -7.64 21.68 0.91
N ILE A 7 -8.35 22.45 1.75
CA ILE A 7 -9.80 22.37 1.91
C ILE A 7 -10.53 22.85 0.65
N LEU A 8 -10.04 23.91 0.02
CA LEU A 8 -10.65 24.45 -1.19
C LEU A 8 -10.52 23.49 -2.39
N ASN A 9 -9.40 22.81 -2.54
CA ASN A 9 -9.22 21.77 -3.56
C ASN A 9 -10.07 20.53 -3.30
N TYR A 10 -10.40 20.23 -2.05
CA TYR A 10 -11.29 19.14 -1.68
C TYR A 10 -12.75 19.46 -2.05
N PHE A 11 -13.23 20.69 -1.75
CA PHE A 11 -14.59 21.13 -2.11
C PHE A 11 -14.79 21.28 -3.63
N ILE A 12 -13.77 21.70 -4.38
CA ILE A 12 -13.82 21.73 -5.84
C ILE A 12 -13.91 20.29 -6.41
N MET A 13 -13.45 19.28 -5.69
CA MET A 13 -13.57 17.88 -6.10
C MET A 13 -15.00 17.30 -5.97
N GLU A 14 -15.84 17.81 -5.11
CA GLU A 14 -17.24 17.31 -4.96
C GLU A 14 -18.27 17.98 -5.88
N SER A 15 -17.99 19.18 -6.39
CA SER A 15 -19.02 20.01 -7.03
C SER A 15 -19.29 19.71 -8.52
N ASN A 16 -18.50 18.91 -9.23
CA ASN A 16 -18.74 18.60 -10.64
C ASN A 16 -18.45 17.12 -10.98
N ALA A 17 -19.41 16.26 -10.73
CA ALA A 17 -19.33 14.83 -11.06
C ALA A 17 -19.29 14.55 -12.57
N SER A 18 -19.61 15.53 -13.43
CA SER A 18 -19.72 15.35 -14.89
C SER A 18 -18.41 15.54 -15.66
N ASP A 19 -17.38 16.19 -15.09
CA ASP A 19 -16.16 16.55 -15.82
C ASP A 19 -14.89 15.82 -15.32
N ARG A 20 -15.02 14.85 -14.41
CA ARG A 20 -13.85 14.10 -13.94
C ARG A 20 -13.46 13.04 -14.97
N LEU A 21 -12.23 13.13 -15.46
CA LEU A 21 -11.65 12.02 -16.20
C LEU A 21 -11.75 10.74 -15.34
N PRO A 22 -12.16 9.61 -15.94
CA PRO A 22 -12.28 8.36 -15.20
C PRO A 22 -10.93 8.01 -14.55
N THR A 23 -10.97 7.51 -13.32
CA THR A 23 -9.77 7.03 -12.63
C THR A 23 -9.05 6.00 -13.51
N PRO A 24 -7.75 6.16 -13.79
CA PRO A 24 -7.01 5.19 -14.56
C PRO A 24 -7.13 3.78 -13.97
N TYR A 25 -7.24 2.77 -14.85
CA TYR A 25 -7.45 1.39 -14.41
C TYR A 25 -6.37 0.89 -13.45
N ARG A 26 -5.12 1.30 -13.66
CA ARG A 26 -3.98 1.05 -12.75
C ARG A 26 -3.42 2.36 -12.27
N GLN A 27 -3.56 2.62 -10.98
CA GLN A 27 -3.08 3.84 -10.34
C GLN A 27 -2.55 3.51 -8.95
N ILE A 28 -1.39 4.06 -8.60
CA ILE A 28 -0.89 3.98 -7.23
C ILE A 28 -1.44 5.17 -6.46
N ARG A 29 -2.17 4.88 -5.39
CA ARG A 29 -2.58 5.86 -4.38
C ARG A 29 -1.91 5.49 -3.07
N ALA A 30 -1.41 6.49 -2.34
CA ALA A 30 -0.68 6.28 -1.11
C ALA A 30 -0.75 7.52 -0.21
N SER A 31 -0.54 7.31 1.07
CA SER A 31 -0.19 8.38 1.99
C SER A 31 1.33 8.60 1.93
N TYR A 32 1.75 9.84 1.64
CA TYR A 32 3.17 10.21 1.54
C TYR A 32 3.38 11.67 1.90
N ASP A 33 4.58 11.99 2.37
CA ASP A 33 5.09 13.33 2.62
C ASP A 33 6.23 13.67 1.63
N GLU A 34 7.04 14.69 1.92
CA GLU A 34 8.14 15.11 1.04
C GLU A 34 9.26 14.06 0.97
N ASP A 35 9.47 13.31 2.05
CA ASP A 35 10.60 12.39 2.21
C ASP A 35 10.21 10.92 2.03
N THR A 36 8.99 10.56 2.46
CA THR A 36 8.60 9.16 2.63
C THR A 36 7.23 8.82 2.05
N ILE A 37 7.10 7.55 1.66
CA ILE A 37 5.82 6.91 1.34
C ILE A 37 5.51 5.87 2.41
N THR A 38 4.22 5.76 2.78
CA THR A 38 3.71 4.74 3.68
C THR A 38 3.21 3.53 2.91
N VAL A 39 3.65 2.35 3.31
CA VAL A 39 3.12 1.06 2.85
C VAL A 39 2.65 0.25 4.05
N TYR A 40 1.69 -0.64 3.83
CA TYR A 40 1.07 -1.39 4.92
C TYR A 40 1.37 -2.87 4.82
N GLN A 41 1.44 -3.51 6.00
CA GLN A 41 1.61 -4.94 6.14
C GLN A 41 0.95 -5.43 7.43
N ALA A 42 0.39 -6.65 7.42
CA ALA A 42 -0.19 -7.24 8.63
C ALA A 42 0.66 -8.40 9.13
N TYR A 43 0.82 -8.47 10.47
CA TYR A 43 1.64 -9.46 11.15
C TYR A 43 0.95 -10.03 12.40
N SER A 44 1.49 -11.14 12.90
CA SER A 44 1.18 -11.64 14.25
C SER A 44 1.74 -10.71 15.32
N SER A 45 1.19 -10.78 16.54
CA SER A 45 1.69 -10.02 17.70
C SER A 45 3.18 -10.29 17.98
N THR A 46 3.64 -11.54 17.75
CA THR A 46 5.04 -11.93 17.97
C THR A 46 6.03 -11.22 17.07
N ILE A 47 5.59 -10.73 15.90
CA ILE A 47 6.41 -9.93 14.98
C ILE A 47 6.14 -8.44 15.19
N ALA A 48 4.88 -8.02 15.24
CA ALA A 48 4.51 -6.61 15.22
C ALA A 48 4.97 -5.85 16.47
N ILE A 49 4.75 -6.40 17.66
CA ILE A 49 5.08 -5.73 18.93
C ILE A 49 6.59 -5.42 19.02
N PRO A 50 7.52 -6.39 18.85
CA PRO A 50 8.94 -6.07 18.87
C PRO A 50 9.35 -5.19 17.68
N ALA A 51 8.73 -5.31 16.50
CA ALA A 51 9.04 -4.48 15.36
C ALA A 51 8.77 -2.99 15.62
N VAL A 52 7.62 -2.66 16.20
CA VAL A 52 7.26 -1.28 16.59
C VAL A 52 8.17 -0.78 17.70
N LYS A 53 8.40 -1.59 18.73
CA LYS A 53 9.24 -1.20 19.88
C LYS A 53 10.67 -0.88 19.48
N GLN A 54 11.26 -1.67 18.57
CA GLN A 54 12.65 -1.53 18.14
C GLN A 54 12.80 -0.79 16.81
N GLN A 55 11.69 -0.38 16.18
CA GLN A 55 11.66 0.24 14.85
C GLN A 55 12.36 -0.62 13.80
N LYS A 56 12.21 -1.94 13.89
CA LYS A 56 12.92 -2.92 13.06
C LYS A 56 12.06 -4.18 12.85
N LEU A 57 11.72 -4.49 11.60
CA LEU A 57 10.82 -5.61 11.27
C LEU A 57 11.37 -6.97 11.72
N ASN A 58 12.67 -7.19 11.64
CA ASN A 58 13.33 -8.42 12.05
C ASN A 58 13.77 -8.44 13.53
N ALA A 59 13.18 -7.58 14.36
CA ALA A 59 13.39 -7.61 15.81
C ALA A 59 12.90 -8.89 16.47
N SER A 60 11.99 -9.61 15.79
CA SER A 60 11.49 -10.92 16.23
C SER A 60 12.15 -12.05 15.45
N PRO A 61 12.51 -13.18 16.09
CA PRO A 61 12.99 -14.38 15.41
C PRO A 61 11.91 -15.03 14.50
N ASP A 62 10.64 -14.69 14.70
CA ASP A 62 9.55 -15.17 13.84
C ASP A 62 9.53 -14.48 12.47
N PHE A 63 10.18 -13.32 12.33
CA PHE A 63 10.35 -12.67 11.05
C PHE A 63 11.41 -13.39 10.21
N ARG A 64 11.01 -13.87 9.02
CA ARG A 64 11.88 -14.69 8.19
C ARG A 64 12.41 -13.89 6.98
N LEU A 65 13.68 -13.53 7.00
CA LEU A 65 14.37 -12.89 5.88
C LEU A 65 14.35 -13.74 4.59
N SER A 66 14.28 -15.07 4.74
CA SER A 66 14.27 -16.02 3.62
C SER A 66 12.93 -16.13 2.88
N ARG A 67 11.89 -15.39 3.31
CA ARG A 67 10.56 -15.40 2.68
C ARG A 67 10.30 -14.09 1.94
N MET A 68 9.59 -14.21 0.82
CA MET A 68 9.01 -13.05 0.17
C MET A 68 8.03 -12.35 1.13
N THR A 69 8.16 -11.04 1.25
CA THR A 69 7.24 -10.20 2.03
C THR A 69 6.45 -9.29 1.11
N TRP A 70 5.21 -8.98 1.45
CA TRP A 70 4.29 -8.23 0.60
C TRP A 70 3.85 -6.95 1.27
N VAL A 71 4.02 -5.83 0.58
CA VAL A 71 3.61 -4.50 1.04
C VAL A 71 2.57 -3.89 0.12
N LYS A 72 1.73 -3.00 0.65
CA LYS A 72 0.65 -2.34 -0.06
C LYS A 72 0.57 -0.87 0.32
N PRO A 73 0.58 0.07 -0.64
CA PRO A 73 0.40 1.48 -0.33
C PRO A 73 -1.05 1.86 -0.03
N SER A 74 -2.06 1.12 -0.52
CA SER A 74 -3.47 1.40 -0.25
C SER A 74 -3.88 0.91 1.14
N TRP A 75 -4.43 1.84 1.95
CA TRP A 75 -5.05 1.57 3.24
C TRP A 75 -6.27 0.66 3.11
N SER A 76 -7.23 1.04 2.24
CA SER A 76 -8.49 0.31 2.11
C SER A 76 -8.27 -1.13 1.63
N TRP A 77 -7.34 -1.34 0.69
CA TRP A 77 -6.97 -2.69 0.27
C TRP A 77 -6.36 -3.49 1.43
N MET A 78 -5.52 -2.86 2.27
CA MET A 78 -4.95 -3.54 3.44
C MET A 78 -6.03 -3.90 4.47
N MET A 79 -7.02 -3.02 4.71
CA MET A 79 -8.17 -3.32 5.58
C MET A 79 -8.94 -4.54 5.07
N TYR A 80 -9.31 -4.54 3.81
CA TYR A 80 -9.95 -5.69 3.16
C TYR A 80 -9.11 -6.98 3.33
N ARG A 81 -7.80 -6.91 3.08
CA ARG A 81 -6.91 -8.07 3.08
C ARG A 81 -6.75 -8.67 4.48
N SER A 82 -6.66 -7.85 5.51
CA SER A 82 -6.50 -8.25 6.92
C SER A 82 -7.81 -8.42 7.68
N GLY A 83 -8.96 -8.07 7.05
CA GLY A 83 -10.25 -8.00 7.73
C GLY A 83 -10.21 -7.06 8.93
N TYR A 84 -9.59 -5.88 8.77
CA TYR A 84 -9.38 -4.88 9.83
C TYR A 84 -8.68 -5.45 11.07
N SER A 85 -7.74 -6.37 10.90
CA SER A 85 -7.03 -7.17 11.91
C SER A 85 -7.82 -8.33 12.54
N TYR A 86 -9.06 -8.58 12.15
CA TYR A 86 -9.88 -9.63 12.72
C TYR A 86 -9.82 -10.97 11.97
N LYS A 87 -9.12 -11.03 10.82
CA LYS A 87 -9.15 -12.19 9.93
C LYS A 87 -8.54 -13.46 10.55
N ASP A 88 -7.34 -13.33 11.11
CA ASP A 88 -6.64 -14.42 11.80
C ASP A 88 -5.46 -13.89 12.63
N ALA A 89 -4.95 -14.73 13.55
CA ALA A 89 -3.87 -14.35 14.48
C ALA A 89 -2.55 -13.94 13.76
N ARG A 90 -2.32 -14.38 12.51
CA ARG A 90 -1.12 -14.00 11.74
C ARG A 90 -1.21 -12.59 11.16
N GLN A 91 -2.40 -11.98 11.23
CA GLN A 91 -2.72 -10.65 10.74
C GLN A 91 -3.37 -9.79 11.82
N ALA A 92 -3.07 -10.09 13.10
CA ALA A 92 -3.66 -9.41 14.26
C ALA A 92 -3.19 -7.97 14.45
N HIS A 93 -2.08 -7.58 13.82
CA HIS A 93 -1.56 -6.22 13.84
C HIS A 93 -1.34 -5.71 12.42
N ILE A 94 -1.75 -4.47 12.18
CA ILE A 94 -1.52 -3.77 10.90
C ILE A 94 -0.46 -2.71 11.14
N LEU A 95 0.65 -2.82 10.42
CA LEU A 95 1.75 -1.88 10.50
C LEU A 95 1.74 -0.92 9.32
N ALA A 96 1.83 0.37 9.61
CA ALA A 96 2.20 1.41 8.66
C ALA A 96 3.72 1.53 8.67
N ILE A 97 4.34 1.31 7.52
CA ILE A 97 5.78 1.24 7.36
C ILE A 97 6.20 2.37 6.42
N LYS A 98 7.00 3.29 6.92
CA LYS A 98 7.56 4.40 6.13
C LYS A 98 8.84 3.98 5.45
N MET A 99 8.99 4.35 4.19
CA MET A 99 10.22 4.19 3.42
C MET A 99 10.46 5.40 2.53
N LYS A 100 11.72 5.66 2.18
CA LYS A 100 12.07 6.78 1.30
C LYS A 100 11.56 6.56 -0.12
N HIS A 101 11.20 7.66 -0.80
CA HIS A 101 10.73 7.63 -2.19
C HIS A 101 11.70 6.95 -3.15
N GLU A 102 13.00 7.20 -3.00
CA GLU A 102 14.04 6.57 -3.83
C GLU A 102 14.01 5.05 -3.75
N HIS A 103 13.83 4.50 -2.53
CA HIS A 103 13.79 3.05 -2.33
C HIS A 103 12.48 2.44 -2.84
N PHE A 104 11.35 3.15 -2.70
CA PHE A 104 10.08 2.72 -3.28
C PHE A 104 10.17 2.67 -4.82
N LYS A 105 10.65 3.73 -5.45
CA LYS A 105 10.87 3.77 -6.90
C LYS A 105 11.87 2.71 -7.37
N HIS A 106 12.92 2.46 -6.59
CA HIS A 106 13.87 1.39 -6.88
C HIS A 106 13.20 0.00 -6.83
N LEU A 107 12.36 -0.28 -5.84
CA LEU A 107 11.56 -1.53 -5.83
C LEU A 107 10.71 -1.65 -7.10
N LEU A 108 10.02 -0.59 -7.50
CA LEU A 108 9.18 -0.58 -8.69
C LEU A 108 9.99 -0.80 -9.98
N SER A 109 11.22 -0.29 -10.07
CA SER A 109 12.09 -0.51 -11.24
C SER A 109 12.55 -1.96 -11.41
N LEU A 110 12.50 -2.76 -10.34
CA LEU A 110 12.82 -4.20 -10.35
C LEU A 110 11.58 -5.08 -10.56
N ALA A 111 10.42 -4.48 -10.77
CA ALA A 111 9.14 -5.18 -10.78
C ALA A 111 8.96 -6.10 -11.98
N VAL A 112 8.32 -7.24 -11.71
CA VAL A 112 7.80 -8.18 -12.71
C VAL A 112 6.34 -8.45 -12.38
N LEU A 113 5.44 -8.24 -13.34
CA LEU A 113 4.02 -8.54 -13.15
C LEU A 113 3.78 -10.04 -13.06
N THR A 114 2.94 -10.45 -12.11
CA THR A 114 2.67 -11.87 -11.82
C THR A 114 1.29 -12.34 -12.28
N HIS A 115 0.46 -11.48 -12.86
CA HIS A 115 -0.87 -11.87 -13.36
C HIS A 115 -1.06 -11.45 -14.82
N GLY A 116 -1.46 -12.45 -15.57
CA GLY A 116 -2.02 -12.30 -16.91
C GLY A 116 -0.97 -12.10 -17.97
N ILE A 117 -0.62 -13.19 -18.59
CA ILE A 117 -0.09 -13.32 -19.94
C ILE A 117 1.41 -13.43 -20.04
N SER A 118 1.67 -14.63 -20.53
CA SER A 118 2.58 -14.89 -21.63
C SER A 118 4.00 -14.36 -21.45
N MET A 119 4.79 -15.28 -21.09
CA MET A 119 6.14 -15.48 -21.60
C MET A 119 6.38 -14.77 -22.94
N VAL A 120 6.66 -13.51 -22.99
CA VAL A 120 7.46 -12.90 -24.05
C VAL A 120 8.08 -11.61 -23.54
N THR A 121 9.06 -11.72 -22.72
CA THR A 121 10.25 -10.88 -22.82
C THR A 121 11.43 -11.74 -22.33
N PRO A 122 12.44 -11.94 -23.17
CA PRO A 122 13.68 -12.52 -22.73
C PRO A 122 14.43 -11.44 -21.95
N THR A 123 13.98 -11.17 -20.76
CA THR A 123 14.67 -10.32 -19.81
C THR A 123 15.63 -11.19 -19.05
N LEU A 124 16.91 -11.05 -19.39
CA LEU A 124 18.05 -11.36 -18.54
C LEU A 124 17.72 -12.38 -17.46
N GLU A 125 18.08 -13.62 -17.70
CA GLU A 125 18.19 -14.68 -16.69
C GLU A 125 19.02 -14.17 -15.52
N ARG A 126 18.39 -13.39 -14.64
CA ARG A 126 18.96 -13.04 -13.36
C ARG A 126 18.85 -14.27 -12.49
N LYS A 127 20.00 -14.80 -12.17
CA LYS A 127 20.26 -15.96 -11.33
C LYS A 127 19.23 -16.08 -10.19
N GLY A 128 18.37 -17.09 -10.29
CA GLY A 128 17.49 -17.56 -9.23
C GLY A 128 16.04 -17.05 -9.31
N LYS A 129 15.09 -17.98 -9.36
CA LYS A 129 13.62 -17.75 -9.34
C LYS A 129 13.12 -16.87 -8.16
N ASN A 130 13.96 -16.50 -7.21
CA ASN A 130 13.64 -15.79 -5.97
C ASN A 130 14.14 -14.32 -5.94
N ALA A 131 14.68 -13.78 -7.03
CA ALA A 131 15.30 -12.45 -7.03
C ALA A 131 14.41 -11.32 -7.56
N ASN A 132 13.25 -11.61 -8.17
CA ASN A 132 12.42 -10.61 -8.80
C ASN A 132 11.41 -10.01 -7.81
N VAL A 133 11.29 -8.70 -7.79
CA VAL A 133 10.18 -8.00 -7.15
C VAL A 133 8.91 -8.34 -7.91
N ARG A 134 7.91 -8.90 -7.22
CA ARG A 134 6.65 -9.27 -7.85
C ARG A 134 5.62 -8.18 -7.66
N VAL A 135 4.93 -7.80 -8.72
CA VAL A 135 3.84 -6.83 -8.66
C VAL A 135 2.54 -7.49 -9.09
N GLN A 136 1.48 -7.20 -8.33
CA GLN A 136 0.10 -7.60 -8.65
C GLN A 136 -0.80 -6.37 -8.58
N TRP A 137 -1.72 -6.28 -9.53
CA TRP A 137 -2.76 -5.28 -9.56
C TRP A 137 -4.09 -5.93 -9.16
N ASP A 138 -4.49 -5.71 -7.92
CA ASP A 138 -5.73 -6.24 -7.35
C ASP A 138 -6.86 -5.21 -7.44
N PRO A 139 -8.13 -5.60 -7.41
CA PRO A 139 -9.23 -4.64 -7.31
C PRO A 139 -9.05 -3.74 -6.09
N GLU A 140 -9.08 -2.42 -6.29
CA GLU A 140 -9.09 -1.48 -5.19
C GLU A 140 -10.38 -1.59 -4.39
N ARG A 141 -10.37 -1.14 -3.15
CA ARG A 141 -11.48 -1.26 -2.21
C ARG A 141 -11.92 0.10 -1.68
N THR A 142 -13.20 0.20 -1.36
CA THR A 142 -13.71 1.27 -0.51
C THR A 142 -13.29 1.02 0.95
N PRO A 143 -13.34 2.04 1.84
CA PRO A 143 -13.13 1.81 3.28
C PRO A 143 -14.04 0.73 3.88
N ALA A 144 -15.25 0.53 3.35
CA ALA A 144 -16.18 -0.53 3.72
C ALA A 144 -15.96 -1.86 2.97
N SER A 145 -14.78 -2.06 2.36
CA SER A 145 -14.37 -3.27 1.62
C SER A 145 -15.10 -3.53 0.29
N GLY A 146 -15.96 -2.64 -0.20
CA GLY A 146 -16.57 -2.71 -1.52
C GLY A 146 -15.50 -2.66 -2.63
N MET A 147 -15.74 -3.38 -3.73
CA MET A 147 -14.82 -3.41 -4.87
C MET A 147 -14.99 -2.16 -5.74
N LEU A 148 -13.86 -1.54 -6.12
CA LEU A 148 -13.81 -0.43 -7.05
C LEU A 148 -13.44 -0.87 -8.47
N PRO A 149 -13.80 -0.10 -9.51
CA PRO A 149 -13.56 -0.50 -10.91
C PRO A 149 -12.10 -0.34 -11.38
N TYR A 150 -11.22 0.16 -10.54
CA TYR A 150 -9.79 0.31 -10.81
C TYR A 150 -8.95 -0.53 -9.84
N ARG A 151 -7.64 -0.58 -10.09
CA ARG A 151 -6.72 -1.49 -9.42
C ARG A 151 -5.79 -0.77 -8.45
N SER A 152 -5.43 -1.49 -7.40
CA SER A 152 -4.42 -1.15 -6.40
C SER A 152 -3.22 -2.08 -6.52
N ILE A 153 -2.05 -1.57 -6.21
CA ILE A 153 -0.79 -2.34 -6.31
C ILE A 153 -0.48 -3.08 -5.02
N GLN A 154 0.00 -4.32 -5.12
CA GLN A 154 0.79 -4.96 -4.06
C GLN A 154 2.15 -5.37 -4.59
N ILE A 155 3.16 -5.27 -3.74
CA ILE A 155 4.57 -5.42 -4.09
C ILE A 155 5.16 -6.52 -3.22
N GLY A 156 5.61 -7.60 -3.87
CA GLY A 156 6.30 -8.71 -3.23
C GLY A 156 7.81 -8.50 -3.27
N ILE A 157 8.40 -8.24 -2.12
CA ILE A 157 9.83 -8.06 -1.92
C ILE A 157 10.46 -9.45 -1.77
N PRO A 158 11.34 -9.89 -2.68
CA PRO A 158 11.93 -11.22 -2.64
C PRO A 158 12.90 -11.36 -1.49
N ALA A 159 13.17 -12.61 -1.06
CA ALA A 159 14.13 -12.92 0.00
C ALA A 159 15.49 -12.26 -0.22
N ALA A 160 15.95 -12.17 -1.46
CA ALA A 160 17.23 -11.53 -1.81
C ALA A 160 17.32 -10.03 -1.47
N LEU A 161 16.17 -9.35 -1.32
CA LEU A 161 16.07 -7.93 -0.97
C LEU A 161 15.51 -7.69 0.43
N THR A 162 15.01 -8.74 1.11
CA THR A 162 14.31 -8.56 2.40
C THR A 162 15.25 -8.02 3.48
N GLU A 163 16.51 -8.41 3.51
CA GLU A 163 17.48 -7.87 4.47
C GLU A 163 17.73 -6.37 4.21
N GLN A 164 17.92 -5.99 2.94
CA GLN A 164 18.11 -4.59 2.57
C GLN A 164 16.86 -3.77 2.85
N TRP A 165 15.67 -4.33 2.60
CA TRP A 165 14.38 -3.73 2.96
C TRP A 165 14.33 -3.39 4.45
N VAL A 166 14.59 -4.37 5.32
CA VAL A 166 14.48 -4.22 6.77
C VAL A 166 15.56 -3.30 7.35
N GLU A 167 16.81 -3.41 6.88
CA GLU A 167 17.95 -2.73 7.51
C GLU A 167 18.20 -1.33 6.97
N LYS A 168 17.77 -1.04 5.72
CA LYS A 168 18.16 0.20 5.04
C LYS A 168 16.99 1.02 4.50
N TRP A 169 15.88 0.37 4.12
CA TRP A 169 14.81 1.07 3.42
C TRP A 169 13.65 1.48 4.33
N VAL A 170 13.40 0.70 5.37
CA VAL A 170 12.41 1.07 6.40
C VAL A 170 12.99 2.17 7.28
N VAL A 171 12.27 3.29 7.41
CA VAL A 171 12.68 4.44 8.21
C VAL A 171 11.73 4.72 9.38
N GLY A 172 10.59 4.04 9.45
CA GLY A 172 9.64 4.16 10.54
C GLY A 172 8.58 3.08 10.50
N ILE A 173 8.11 2.64 11.66
CA ILE A 173 7.08 1.61 11.83
C ILE A 173 6.08 2.08 12.89
N GLU A 174 4.80 2.14 12.52
CA GLU A 174 3.70 2.47 13.41
C GLU A 174 2.69 1.33 13.44
N ASP A 175 2.18 0.97 14.62
CA ASP A 175 1.04 0.06 14.75
C ASP A 175 -0.26 0.85 14.60
N VAL A 176 -0.97 0.61 13.52
CA VAL A 176 -2.24 1.29 13.18
C VAL A 176 -3.46 0.39 13.41
N THR A 177 -3.30 -0.69 14.17
CA THR A 177 -4.34 -1.70 14.40
C THR A 177 -5.57 -1.09 15.05
N GLU A 178 -5.40 -0.24 16.08
CA GLU A 178 -6.54 0.38 16.76
C GLU A 178 -7.29 1.34 15.85
N ARG A 179 -6.59 2.05 14.94
CA ARG A 179 -7.23 2.86 13.89
C ARG A 179 -8.07 1.99 12.96
N ALA A 180 -7.54 0.84 12.54
CA ALA A 180 -8.27 -0.10 11.68
C ALA A 180 -9.54 -0.65 12.35
N LYS A 181 -9.46 -1.00 13.64
CA LYS A 181 -10.61 -1.47 14.41
C LYS A 181 -11.65 -0.37 14.65
N ALA A 182 -11.20 0.86 14.94
CA ALA A 182 -12.08 2.01 15.09
C ALA A 182 -12.81 2.32 13.77
N LEU A 183 -12.10 2.26 12.63
CA LEU A 183 -12.73 2.39 11.31
C LEU A 183 -13.83 1.34 11.13
N LYS A 184 -13.53 0.07 11.41
CA LYS A 184 -14.52 -1.01 11.28
C LYS A 184 -15.75 -0.77 12.16
N ALA A 185 -15.56 -0.46 13.43
CA ALA A 185 -16.66 -0.17 14.35
C ALA A 185 -17.51 1.02 13.88
N THR A 186 -16.87 2.10 13.42
CA THR A 186 -17.57 3.28 12.90
C THR A 186 -18.39 2.96 11.65
N LEU A 187 -17.85 2.14 10.72
CA LEU A 187 -18.56 1.75 9.51
C LEU A 187 -19.70 0.75 9.78
N ASP A 188 -19.61 -0.05 10.84
CA ASP A 188 -20.69 -0.94 11.28
C ASP A 188 -21.87 -0.15 11.88
N GLU A 189 -21.59 0.98 12.52
CA GLU A 189 -22.62 1.89 13.08
C GLU A 189 -23.21 2.79 12.00
N ASN A 190 -22.40 3.27 11.05
CA ASN A 190 -22.80 4.16 9.97
C ASN A 190 -21.97 3.90 8.70
N SER A 191 -22.56 3.18 7.76
CA SER A 191 -21.94 2.83 6.48
C SER A 191 -21.85 3.98 5.48
N ASP A 192 -22.60 5.06 5.69
CA ASP A 192 -22.81 6.14 4.72
C ASP A 192 -21.82 7.31 4.87
N LEU A 193 -20.85 7.17 5.76
CA LEU A 193 -19.82 8.17 5.96
C LEU A 193 -18.99 8.38 4.69
N THR A 194 -18.80 9.62 4.33
CA THR A 194 -17.96 10.02 3.20
C THR A 194 -16.47 9.82 3.51
N ILE A 195 -15.65 9.73 2.46
CA ILE A 195 -14.18 9.68 2.59
C ILE A 195 -13.67 10.89 3.39
N GLY A 196 -14.22 12.09 3.15
CA GLY A 196 -13.85 13.31 3.87
C GLY A 196 -14.08 13.19 5.38
N GLU A 197 -15.28 12.76 5.79
CA GLU A 197 -15.60 12.56 7.21
C GLU A 197 -14.69 11.51 7.88
N LEU A 198 -14.35 10.45 7.16
CA LEU A 198 -13.43 9.43 7.68
C LEU A 198 -12.00 9.98 7.85
N ILE A 199 -11.53 10.85 6.95
CA ILE A 199 -10.23 11.54 7.06
C ILE A 199 -10.25 12.53 8.23
N GLU A 200 -11.29 13.38 8.35
CA GLU A 200 -11.45 14.34 9.46
C GLU A 200 -11.45 13.66 10.82
N ARG A 201 -12.10 12.50 10.92
CA ARG A 201 -12.10 11.65 12.13
C ARG A 201 -10.79 10.88 12.32
N ARG A 202 -9.82 11.01 11.42
CA ARG A 202 -8.53 10.30 11.42
C ARG A 202 -8.65 8.78 11.41
N LEU A 203 -9.76 8.26 10.86
CA LEU A 203 -10.01 6.83 10.74
C LEU A 203 -9.30 6.22 9.52
N ILE A 204 -9.12 7.03 8.46
CA ILE A 204 -8.32 6.67 7.30
C ILE A 204 -7.25 7.73 7.06
N PRO A 205 -6.12 7.39 6.44
CA PRO A 205 -5.15 8.38 5.99
C PRO A 205 -5.65 9.12 4.75
N GLU A 206 -5.17 10.32 4.52
CA GLU A 206 -5.29 10.97 3.23
C GLU A 206 -4.34 10.28 2.24
N GLU A 207 -4.90 9.70 1.18
CA GLU A 207 -4.15 9.07 0.10
C GLU A 207 -4.29 9.89 -1.18
N ARG A 208 -3.16 10.16 -1.81
CA ARG A 208 -3.07 10.91 -3.07
C ARG A 208 -2.48 10.04 -4.16
N VAL A 209 -2.67 10.43 -5.42
CA VAL A 209 -1.99 9.79 -6.54
C VAL A 209 -0.49 9.91 -6.36
N TYR A 210 0.20 8.79 -6.45
CA TYR A 210 1.67 8.74 -6.40
C TYR A 210 2.22 8.76 -7.81
N GLU A 211 2.77 9.89 -8.19
CA GLU A 211 3.25 10.12 -9.55
C GLU A 211 4.57 9.37 -9.81
N LEU A 212 4.63 8.73 -10.97
CA LEU A 212 5.80 7.99 -11.46
C LEU A 212 6.26 8.53 -12.80
N SER A 213 7.55 8.35 -13.07
CA SER A 213 8.11 8.57 -14.41
C SER A 213 7.46 7.63 -15.43
N GLU A 214 7.47 8.03 -16.71
CA GLU A 214 6.90 7.22 -17.78
C GLU A 214 7.56 5.83 -17.89
N ASP A 215 8.87 5.74 -17.66
CA ASP A 215 9.59 4.46 -17.65
C ASP A 215 9.05 3.50 -16.58
N LEU A 216 8.78 3.98 -15.37
CA LEU A 216 8.18 3.17 -14.31
C LEU A 216 6.73 2.81 -14.61
N ARG A 217 5.96 3.71 -15.21
CA ARG A 217 4.59 3.43 -15.66
C ARG A 217 4.57 2.32 -16.70
N MET A 218 5.52 2.30 -17.62
CA MET A 218 5.68 1.23 -18.63
C MET A 218 6.05 -0.10 -17.97
N VAL A 219 7.03 -0.11 -17.06
CA VAL A 219 7.44 -1.33 -16.30
C VAL A 219 6.25 -1.94 -15.57
N LEU A 220 5.37 -1.10 -15.02
CA LEU A 220 4.20 -1.52 -14.24
C LEU A 220 2.96 -1.75 -15.10
N HIS A 221 3.05 -1.58 -16.41
CA HIS A 221 1.92 -1.66 -17.36
C HIS A 221 0.73 -0.77 -16.95
N MET A 222 1.01 0.43 -16.45
CA MET A 222 -0.04 1.34 -15.97
C MET A 222 -0.86 1.96 -17.10
N ASN A 223 -0.33 1.96 -18.31
CA ASN A 223 -0.98 2.50 -19.49
C ASN A 223 -1.86 1.47 -20.23
N ASP A 224 -1.80 0.20 -19.81
CA ASP A 224 -2.63 -0.85 -20.39
C ASP A 224 -4.09 -0.61 -20.01
N LYS A 225 -4.95 -0.61 -21.03
CA LYS A 225 -6.39 -0.70 -20.83
C LYS A 225 -6.71 -2.15 -20.49
N SER A 226 -7.52 -2.38 -19.45
CA SER A 226 -7.98 -3.70 -18.97
C SER A 226 -8.41 -4.65 -20.10
#